data_290bc431b0f78b6248e34009bf091b68
#
_entry.id   290bc431b0f78b6248e34009bf091b68
#
_cell.length_a   1.000
_cell.length_b   1.000
_cell.length_c   1.000
_cell.angle_alpha   90.00
_cell.angle_beta   90.00
_cell.angle_gamma   90.00
#
_symmetry.space_group_name_H-M   'P 1'
#
loop_
_entity.id
_entity.type
_entity.pdbx_description
1 polymer ?
#
loop_
_entity_poly.entity_id
_entity_poly.type
_entity_poly.pdbx_seq_one_letter_code
_entity_poly.pdbx_strand_id
1 'polypeptide(L)'
;MDQPRRSEPSPVRSVVRALKLLKAVGEGVRSTGQLQKAADVPGPTAVRLLNSLESEGFVSRGADGYGPGPAIIRMFLALEPDSLVWRLIKSAVAELNERTGETSLFMVESNGMRECLAVGETKDQIRRVVPVGGRFPLHQGASGIMLLAHGLLKKTLPSITDADGNYETRSGGPRPVADLIADCERALRDGVVESVGKESWGVASPVLSNGALIGVLSVSAPAFRYSPERLAAFREVCLDVTTRTNDMLARVASGLGSPDAPDGDSLTAS
;
A
#
# COMPACT_ATOMS: atom_id res chain seq x y z
N MET A 1 -10.54 -0.03 59.39
CA MET A 1 -10.07 0.96 58.44
C MET A 1 -10.27 0.35 57.04
N ASP A 2 -11.35 0.78 56.41
CA ASP A 2 -11.76 0.25 55.11
C ASP A 2 -11.04 1.11 54.03
N GLN A 3 -10.16 0.50 53.23
CA GLN A 3 -9.48 1.19 52.16
C GLN A 3 -10.47 1.38 50.99
N PRO A 4 -10.63 2.58 50.43
CA PRO A 4 -11.51 2.78 49.28
C PRO A 4 -10.97 2.03 48.09
N ARG A 5 -11.74 1.08 47.52
CA ARG A 5 -11.48 0.43 46.26
C ARG A 5 -11.33 1.50 45.17
N ARG A 6 -10.14 1.66 44.60
CA ARG A 6 -9.92 2.49 43.41
C ARG A 6 -10.82 1.91 42.30
N SER A 7 -11.83 2.69 41.90
CA SER A 7 -12.65 2.38 40.74
C SER A 7 -11.75 2.30 39.53
N GLU A 8 -11.69 1.16 38.86
CA GLU A 8 -10.99 1.05 37.56
C GLU A 8 -11.59 2.06 36.57
N PRO A 9 -10.75 2.79 35.84
CA PRO A 9 -11.23 3.77 34.87
C PRO A 9 -12.09 3.08 33.81
N SER A 10 -13.34 3.55 33.66
CA SER A 10 -14.28 3.03 32.64
C SER A 10 -13.73 3.23 31.24
N PRO A 11 -13.75 2.22 30.35
CA PRO A 11 -13.24 2.35 28.99
C PRO A 11 -13.94 3.46 28.20
N VAL A 12 -13.19 4.21 27.39
CA VAL A 12 -13.74 5.27 26.53
C VAL A 12 -14.59 4.62 25.43
N ARG A 13 -15.90 4.78 25.50
CA ARG A 13 -16.88 4.08 24.64
C ARG A 13 -16.63 4.29 23.13
N SER A 14 -16.21 5.49 22.71
CA SER A 14 -15.89 5.76 21.29
C SER A 14 -14.68 4.98 20.79
N VAL A 15 -13.65 4.85 21.62
CA VAL A 15 -12.45 4.05 21.29
C VAL A 15 -12.82 2.56 21.18
N VAL A 16 -13.56 2.03 22.14
CA VAL A 16 -14.02 0.61 22.10
C VAL A 16 -14.84 0.33 20.85
N ARG A 17 -15.76 1.24 20.47
CA ARG A 17 -16.56 1.11 19.25
C ARG A 17 -15.72 1.18 17.97
N ALA A 18 -14.76 2.09 17.91
CA ALA A 18 -13.83 2.18 16.78
C ALA A 18 -13.01 0.91 16.61
N LEU A 19 -12.48 0.36 17.70
CA LEU A 19 -11.73 -0.91 17.69
C LEU A 19 -12.59 -2.11 17.27
N LYS A 20 -13.88 -2.16 17.69
CA LYS A 20 -14.81 -3.20 17.22
C LYS A 20 -15.04 -3.13 15.71
N LEU A 21 -15.22 -1.92 15.15
CA LEU A 21 -15.35 -1.72 13.70
C LEU A 21 -14.07 -2.14 12.98
N LEU A 22 -12.92 -1.74 13.49
CA LEU A 22 -11.62 -2.12 12.91
C LEU A 22 -11.41 -3.64 12.91
N LYS A 23 -11.77 -4.31 14.00
CA LYS A 23 -11.72 -5.78 14.11
C LYS A 23 -12.61 -6.44 13.05
N ALA A 24 -13.87 -5.98 12.91
CA ALA A 24 -14.79 -6.50 11.91
C ALA A 24 -14.28 -6.31 10.47
N VAL A 25 -13.61 -5.17 10.17
CA VAL A 25 -12.94 -4.96 8.88
C VAL A 25 -11.80 -5.98 8.68
N GLY A 26 -11.01 -6.25 9.71
CA GLY A 26 -9.95 -7.28 9.68
C GLY A 26 -10.49 -8.69 9.45
N GLU A 27 -11.69 -8.98 9.94
CA GLU A 27 -12.42 -10.25 9.73
C GLU A 27 -13.11 -10.34 8.35
N GLY A 28 -12.90 -9.35 7.47
CA GLY A 28 -13.39 -9.38 6.10
C GLY A 28 -14.77 -8.77 5.89
N VAL A 29 -15.37 -8.13 6.91
CA VAL A 29 -16.65 -7.40 6.75
C VAL A 29 -16.40 -6.11 5.99
N ARG A 30 -17.12 -5.88 4.87
CA ARG A 30 -16.85 -4.80 3.92
C ARG A 30 -17.90 -3.68 3.91
N SER A 31 -19.19 -4.02 4.00
CA SER A 31 -20.23 -3.01 3.89
C SER A 31 -20.50 -2.29 5.20
N THR A 32 -20.85 -0.98 5.13
CA THR A 32 -21.18 -0.17 6.30
C THR A 32 -22.29 -0.80 7.16
N GLY A 33 -23.33 -1.34 6.52
CA GLY A 33 -24.47 -1.97 7.23
C GLY A 33 -24.07 -3.26 7.97
N GLN A 34 -23.20 -4.07 7.40
CA GLN A 34 -22.67 -5.26 8.06
C GLN A 34 -21.71 -4.90 9.20
N LEU A 35 -20.86 -3.89 9.01
CA LEU A 35 -19.95 -3.36 10.03
C LEU A 35 -20.72 -2.82 11.25
N GLN A 36 -21.81 -2.10 11.04
CA GLN A 36 -22.70 -1.63 12.11
C GLN A 36 -23.22 -2.79 12.96
N LYS A 37 -23.71 -3.85 12.31
CA LYS A 37 -24.23 -5.04 12.98
C LYS A 37 -23.14 -5.83 13.73
N ALA A 38 -21.99 -6.06 13.05
CA ALA A 38 -20.88 -6.82 13.62
C ALA A 38 -20.27 -6.13 14.87
N ALA A 39 -20.18 -4.81 14.84
CA ALA A 39 -19.61 -4.03 15.95
C ALA A 39 -20.64 -3.60 17.01
N ASP A 40 -21.93 -3.82 16.78
CA ASP A 40 -23.03 -3.32 17.63
C ASP A 40 -22.92 -1.80 17.86
N VAL A 41 -22.83 -1.03 16.74
CA VAL A 41 -22.68 0.42 16.77
C VAL A 41 -23.79 1.07 15.96
N PRO A 42 -24.52 2.09 16.52
CA PRO A 42 -25.55 2.81 15.78
C PRO A 42 -25.01 3.42 14.47
N GLY A 43 -25.84 3.41 13.42
CA GLY A 43 -25.47 3.81 12.07
C GLY A 43 -24.70 5.14 11.94
N PRO A 44 -25.26 6.26 12.44
CA PRO A 44 -24.55 7.55 12.36
C PRO A 44 -23.22 7.57 13.09
N THR A 45 -23.13 6.83 14.22
CA THR A 45 -21.90 6.70 15.00
C THR A 45 -20.86 5.86 14.25
N ALA A 46 -21.29 4.75 13.64
CA ALA A 46 -20.40 3.89 12.87
C ALA A 46 -19.78 4.62 11.69
N VAL A 47 -20.57 5.41 10.93
CA VAL A 47 -20.06 6.22 9.81
C VAL A 47 -19.01 7.23 10.31
N ARG A 48 -19.27 7.94 11.40
CA ARG A 48 -18.29 8.92 11.96
C ARG A 48 -17.01 8.23 12.42
N LEU A 49 -17.09 7.08 13.07
CA LEU A 49 -15.93 6.33 13.52
C LEU A 49 -15.14 5.73 12.35
N LEU A 50 -15.84 5.20 11.33
CA LEU A 50 -15.18 4.71 10.11
C LEU A 50 -14.45 5.84 9.36
N ASN A 51 -15.04 7.03 9.26
CA ASN A 51 -14.38 8.19 8.68
C ASN A 51 -13.13 8.59 9.48
N SER A 52 -13.18 8.54 10.82
CA SER A 52 -12.00 8.80 11.67
C SER A 52 -10.94 7.72 11.49
N LEU A 53 -11.31 6.44 11.45
CA LEU A 53 -10.37 5.36 11.18
C LEU A 53 -9.75 5.47 9.77
N GLU A 54 -10.52 5.92 8.78
CA GLU A 54 -10.05 6.17 7.43
C GLU A 54 -9.09 7.37 7.38
N SER A 55 -9.41 8.49 8.07
CA SER A 55 -8.51 9.65 8.14
C SER A 55 -7.17 9.33 8.78
N GLU A 56 -7.15 8.44 9.76
CA GLU A 56 -5.93 7.96 10.42
C GLU A 56 -5.26 6.78 9.68
N GLY A 57 -5.84 6.34 8.56
CA GLY A 57 -5.29 5.28 7.71
C GLY A 57 -5.43 3.86 8.26
N PHE A 58 -6.24 3.62 9.31
CA PHE A 58 -6.51 2.28 9.84
C PHE A 58 -7.48 1.48 8.98
N VAL A 59 -8.37 2.12 8.27
CA VAL A 59 -9.21 1.51 7.25
C VAL A 59 -9.06 2.27 5.93
N SER A 60 -9.32 1.60 4.82
CA SER A 60 -9.43 2.20 3.49
C SER A 60 -10.78 1.86 2.88
N ARG A 61 -11.30 2.74 2.03
CA ARG A 61 -12.56 2.53 1.31
C ARG A 61 -12.27 2.29 -0.16
N GLY A 62 -12.53 1.07 -0.64
CA GLY A 62 -12.40 0.66 -2.03
C GLY A 62 -13.76 0.46 -2.73
N ALA A 63 -13.74 -0.11 -3.93
CA ALA A 63 -14.94 -0.41 -4.71
C ALA A 63 -15.86 -1.39 -3.97
N ASP A 64 -15.30 -2.38 -3.28
CA ASP A 64 -16.02 -3.43 -2.56
C ASP A 64 -16.39 -3.05 -1.11
N GLY A 65 -16.10 -1.81 -0.70
CA GLY A 65 -16.35 -1.32 0.66
C GLY A 65 -15.08 -1.08 1.47
N TYR A 66 -15.16 -1.27 2.80
CA TYR A 66 -14.04 -1.04 3.70
C TYR A 66 -13.05 -2.20 3.75
N GLY A 67 -11.76 -1.89 3.84
CA GLY A 67 -10.67 -2.84 4.06
C GLY A 67 -9.64 -2.30 5.06
N PRO A 68 -8.66 -3.12 5.49
CA PRO A 68 -7.53 -2.64 6.27
C PRO A 68 -6.80 -1.52 5.54
N GLY A 69 -6.47 -0.47 6.28
CA GLY A 69 -5.75 0.67 5.74
C GLY A 69 -4.23 0.55 5.91
N PRO A 70 -3.45 1.45 5.29
CA PRO A 70 -1.99 1.40 5.26
C PRO A 70 -1.34 1.50 6.65
N ALA A 71 -2.02 2.10 7.64
CA ALA A 71 -1.52 2.14 9.02
C ALA A 71 -1.38 0.74 9.62
N ILE A 72 -2.33 -0.17 9.32
CA ILE A 72 -2.27 -1.56 9.77
C ILE A 72 -1.05 -2.27 9.17
N ILE A 73 -0.81 -2.07 7.87
CA ILE A 73 0.34 -2.66 7.17
C ILE A 73 1.64 -2.18 7.81
N ARG A 74 1.78 -0.87 8.07
CA ARG A 74 2.96 -0.31 8.74
C ARG A 74 3.17 -0.90 10.14
N MET A 75 2.09 -1.01 10.93
CA MET A 75 2.17 -1.62 12.27
C MET A 75 2.60 -3.08 12.21
N PHE A 76 2.03 -3.86 11.29
CA PHE A 76 2.42 -5.25 11.07
C PHE A 76 3.90 -5.38 10.69
N LEU A 77 4.37 -4.58 9.73
CA LEU A 77 5.76 -4.56 9.29
C LEU A 77 6.74 -4.12 10.40
N ALA A 78 6.29 -3.26 11.32
CA ALA A 78 7.09 -2.82 12.47
C ALA A 78 7.15 -3.87 13.59
N LEU A 79 6.08 -4.63 13.79
CA LEU A 79 6.00 -5.66 14.84
C LEU A 79 6.73 -6.96 14.48
N GLU A 80 6.72 -7.31 13.20
CA GLU A 80 7.35 -8.52 12.68
C GLU A 80 8.28 -8.23 11.49
N PRO A 81 9.49 -7.68 11.75
CA PRO A 81 10.47 -7.39 10.70
C PRO A 81 10.88 -8.64 9.89
N ASP A 82 10.73 -9.83 10.48
CA ASP A 82 11.02 -11.13 9.87
C ASP A 82 9.77 -11.88 9.38
N SER A 83 8.60 -11.22 9.37
CA SER A 83 7.38 -11.84 8.86
C SER A 83 7.56 -12.33 7.42
N LEU A 84 6.89 -13.43 7.07
CA LEU A 84 6.96 -13.98 5.71
C LEU A 84 6.54 -12.94 4.65
N VAL A 85 5.51 -12.14 4.92
CA VAL A 85 5.05 -11.05 4.04
C VAL A 85 6.19 -10.05 3.80
N TRP A 86 6.89 -9.63 4.88
CA TRP A 86 7.98 -8.66 4.74
C TRP A 86 9.19 -9.25 4.02
N ARG A 87 9.51 -10.52 4.26
CA ARG A 87 10.56 -11.23 3.52
C ARG A 87 10.25 -11.31 2.03
N LEU A 88 8.99 -11.63 1.65
CA LEU A 88 8.56 -11.64 0.25
C LEU A 88 8.70 -10.26 -0.40
N ILE A 89 8.28 -9.19 0.29
CA ILE A 89 8.43 -7.82 -0.22
C ILE A 89 9.91 -7.45 -0.40
N LYS A 90 10.76 -7.71 0.59
CA LYS A 90 12.20 -7.44 0.48
C LYS A 90 12.86 -8.25 -0.64
N SER A 91 12.49 -9.50 -0.80
CA SER A 91 12.95 -10.36 -1.90
C SER A 91 12.53 -9.80 -3.26
N ALA A 92 11.29 -9.35 -3.41
CA ALA A 92 10.80 -8.74 -4.64
C ALA A 92 11.54 -7.42 -4.97
N VAL A 93 11.81 -6.59 -3.96
CA VAL A 93 12.64 -5.38 -4.12
C VAL A 93 14.06 -5.73 -4.57
N ALA A 94 14.69 -6.72 -3.95
CA ALA A 94 16.03 -7.17 -4.33
C ALA A 94 16.07 -7.74 -5.75
N GLU A 95 15.10 -8.53 -6.13
CA GLU A 95 14.98 -9.10 -7.48
C GLU A 95 14.77 -8.02 -8.55
N LEU A 96 13.89 -7.04 -8.30
CA LEU A 96 13.73 -5.89 -9.20
C LEU A 96 15.06 -5.13 -9.40
N ASN A 97 15.81 -4.90 -8.32
CA ASN A 97 17.10 -4.25 -8.39
C ASN A 97 18.11 -5.06 -9.21
N GLU A 98 18.20 -6.36 -8.96
CA GLU A 98 19.13 -7.26 -9.67
C GLU A 98 18.83 -7.33 -11.17
N ARG A 99 17.53 -7.50 -11.54
CA ARG A 99 17.13 -7.66 -12.94
C ARG A 99 17.15 -6.37 -13.76
N THR A 100 16.98 -5.21 -13.10
CA THR A 100 16.96 -3.91 -13.80
C THR A 100 18.29 -3.15 -13.69
N GLY A 101 19.09 -3.44 -12.67
CA GLY A 101 20.31 -2.69 -12.34
C GLY A 101 20.04 -1.29 -11.78
N GLU A 102 18.77 -0.95 -11.47
CA GLU A 102 18.37 0.40 -11.02
C GLU A 102 17.76 0.37 -9.62
N THR A 103 17.55 1.53 -9.03
CA THR A 103 16.93 1.64 -7.71
C THR A 103 15.51 1.08 -7.72
N SER A 104 15.26 0.07 -6.92
CA SER A 104 13.95 -0.54 -6.71
C SER A 104 13.40 -0.17 -5.33
N LEU A 105 12.09 -0.07 -5.23
CA LEU A 105 11.41 0.51 -4.07
C LEU A 105 10.13 -0.26 -3.75
N PHE A 106 9.83 -0.37 -2.46
CA PHE A 106 8.47 -0.64 -2.00
C PHE A 106 7.91 0.61 -1.33
N MET A 107 6.80 1.10 -1.86
CA MET A 107 6.15 2.35 -1.46
C MET A 107 4.75 2.08 -0.94
N VAL A 108 4.37 2.79 0.12
CA VAL A 108 3.00 2.77 0.67
C VAL A 108 2.45 4.19 0.77
N GLU A 109 1.13 4.30 0.91
CA GLU A 109 0.52 5.58 1.28
C GLU A 109 0.67 5.82 2.78
N SER A 110 0.96 7.05 3.16
CA SER A 110 1.11 7.49 4.55
C SER A 110 0.72 8.96 4.68
N ASN A 111 -0.45 9.22 5.28
CA ASN A 111 -0.93 10.60 5.56
C ASN A 111 -0.92 11.51 4.32
N GLY A 112 -1.50 11.04 3.22
CA GLY A 112 -1.58 11.80 1.96
C GLY A 112 -0.28 11.88 1.15
N MET A 113 0.75 11.16 1.58
CA MET A 113 2.05 11.06 0.91
C MET A 113 2.34 9.59 0.57
N ARG A 114 3.22 9.33 -0.37
CA ARG A 114 3.84 8.00 -0.52
C ARG A 114 5.11 7.93 0.29
N GLU A 115 5.30 6.86 1.04
CA GLU A 115 6.44 6.62 1.91
C GLU A 115 7.21 5.39 1.46
N CYS A 116 8.54 5.47 1.45
CA CYS A 116 9.40 4.35 1.09
C CYS A 116 9.65 3.46 2.31
N LEU A 117 9.29 2.17 2.21
CA LEU A 117 9.53 1.20 3.28
C LEU A 117 10.69 0.24 3.00
N ALA A 118 11.02 0.00 1.72
CA ALA A 118 12.18 -0.80 1.35
C ALA A 118 12.84 -0.26 0.08
N VAL A 119 14.15 -0.40 0.01
CA VAL A 119 15.00 0.04 -1.12
C VAL A 119 15.96 -1.07 -1.49
N GLY A 120 16.08 -1.35 -2.79
CA GLY A 120 17.19 -2.05 -3.41
C GLY A 120 18.05 -1.02 -4.14
N GLU A 121 19.23 -0.70 -3.59
CA GLU A 121 20.13 0.29 -4.19
C GLU A 121 21.04 -0.34 -5.24
N THR A 122 21.19 0.32 -6.38
CA THR A 122 22.24 -0.04 -7.34
C THR A 122 23.60 0.41 -6.84
N LYS A 123 24.65 -0.29 -7.27
CA LYS A 123 26.06 0.04 -6.98
C LYS A 123 26.59 1.20 -7.83
N ASP A 124 25.83 1.66 -8.80
CA ASP A 124 26.25 2.77 -9.68
C ASP A 124 26.43 4.06 -8.89
N GLN A 125 27.46 4.82 -9.22
CA GLN A 125 27.77 6.10 -8.58
C GLN A 125 26.68 7.14 -8.83
N ILE A 126 26.13 7.18 -10.06
CA ILE A 126 25.01 8.04 -10.40
C ILE A 126 23.75 7.18 -10.38
N ARG A 127 22.97 7.29 -9.31
CA ARG A 127 21.75 6.53 -9.11
C ARG A 127 20.62 7.40 -8.54
N ARG A 128 19.42 6.91 -8.63
CA ARG A 128 18.30 7.51 -7.91
C ARG A 128 18.40 7.15 -6.42
N VAL A 129 18.59 8.14 -5.56
CA VAL A 129 18.64 7.94 -4.11
C VAL A 129 17.28 8.21 -3.50
N VAL A 130 16.73 7.22 -2.83
CA VAL A 130 15.46 7.30 -2.09
C VAL A 130 15.68 6.62 -0.73
N PRO A 131 15.75 7.37 0.36
CA PRO A 131 15.97 6.75 1.67
C PRO A 131 14.70 6.02 2.14
N VAL A 132 14.88 4.97 2.95
CA VAL A 132 13.78 4.36 3.72
C VAL A 132 13.21 5.43 4.64
N GLY A 133 11.86 5.53 4.72
CA GLY A 133 11.15 6.61 5.40
C GLY A 133 11.02 7.90 4.56
N GLY A 134 11.64 7.96 3.38
CA GLY A 134 11.49 9.08 2.45
C GLY A 134 10.03 9.25 1.99
N ARG A 135 9.52 10.49 2.06
CA ARG A 135 8.11 10.81 1.74
C ARG A 135 8.00 11.73 0.55
N PHE A 136 7.05 11.45 -0.34
CA PHE A 136 6.88 12.17 -1.60
C PHE A 136 5.38 12.35 -1.91
N PRO A 137 5.00 13.39 -2.70
CA PRO A 137 3.62 13.59 -3.11
C PRO A 137 3.05 12.41 -3.89
N LEU A 138 1.76 12.09 -3.65
CA LEU A 138 1.07 10.99 -4.33
C LEU A 138 0.87 11.22 -5.84
N HIS A 139 0.64 12.48 -6.24
CA HIS A 139 0.38 12.82 -7.66
C HIS A 139 1.62 12.82 -8.56
N GLN A 140 2.79 12.39 -8.05
CA GLN A 140 4.04 12.46 -8.78
C GLN A 140 4.67 11.08 -8.95
N GLY A 141 5.08 10.76 -10.18
CA GLY A 141 5.81 9.54 -10.54
C GLY A 141 4.95 8.26 -10.52
N ALA A 142 5.50 7.18 -11.06
CA ALA A 142 4.77 5.94 -11.30
C ALA A 142 4.13 5.35 -10.03
N SER A 143 4.89 5.23 -8.95
CA SER A 143 4.37 4.66 -7.70
C SER A 143 3.28 5.50 -7.04
N GLY A 144 3.34 6.83 -7.18
CA GLY A 144 2.30 7.71 -6.68
C GLY A 144 0.99 7.56 -7.45
N ILE A 145 1.05 7.56 -8.79
CA ILE A 145 -0.12 7.35 -9.66
C ILE A 145 -0.76 5.98 -9.38
N MET A 146 0.04 4.92 -9.20
CA MET A 146 -0.47 3.59 -8.87
C MET A 146 -1.19 3.57 -7.51
N LEU A 147 -0.65 4.24 -6.49
CA LEU A 147 -1.32 4.40 -5.19
C LEU A 147 -2.63 5.18 -5.31
N LEU A 148 -2.65 6.27 -6.09
CA LEU A 148 -3.87 7.07 -6.33
C LEU A 148 -4.97 6.25 -7.00
N ALA A 149 -4.61 5.45 -7.98
CA ALA A 149 -5.53 4.61 -8.75
C ALA A 149 -6.30 3.63 -7.83
N HIS A 150 -5.66 3.15 -6.77
CA HIS A 150 -6.24 2.21 -5.81
C HIS A 150 -7.06 2.88 -4.67
N GLY A 151 -7.81 3.93 -5.00
CA GLY A 151 -8.85 4.48 -4.11
C GLY A 151 -8.50 5.82 -3.45
N LEU A 152 -7.29 6.36 -3.65
CA LEU A 152 -6.87 7.60 -3.03
C LEU A 152 -7.15 8.86 -3.87
N LEU A 153 -7.48 8.68 -5.16
CA LEU A 153 -7.62 9.77 -6.12
C LEU A 153 -8.63 10.83 -5.65
N LYS A 154 -9.86 10.40 -5.34
CA LYS A 154 -10.94 11.33 -4.91
C LYS A 154 -10.58 12.15 -3.67
N LYS A 155 -9.83 11.56 -2.74
CA LYS A 155 -9.38 12.22 -1.51
C LYS A 155 -8.26 13.23 -1.79
N THR A 156 -7.40 12.94 -2.75
CA THR A 156 -6.20 13.74 -3.06
C THR A 156 -6.51 14.92 -3.98
N LEU A 157 -7.42 14.75 -4.95
CA LEU A 157 -7.74 15.77 -5.95
C LEU A 157 -8.00 17.17 -5.36
N PRO A 158 -8.84 17.35 -4.31
CA PRO A 158 -9.11 18.70 -3.77
C PRO A 158 -7.88 19.43 -3.23
N SER A 159 -6.84 18.71 -2.81
CA SER A 159 -5.63 19.28 -2.24
C SER A 159 -4.53 19.59 -3.25
N ILE A 160 -4.63 19.05 -4.47
CA ILE A 160 -3.61 19.22 -5.51
C ILE A 160 -4.11 20.00 -6.73
N THR A 161 -5.42 20.21 -6.86
CA THR A 161 -6.03 20.92 -8.00
C THR A 161 -6.01 22.43 -7.76
N ASP A 162 -5.47 23.18 -8.70
CA ASP A 162 -5.51 24.64 -8.72
C ASP A 162 -6.86 25.20 -9.23
N ALA A 163 -6.99 26.54 -9.29
CA ALA A 163 -8.21 27.20 -9.74
C ALA A 163 -8.55 26.94 -11.22
N ASP A 164 -7.55 26.58 -12.02
CA ASP A 164 -7.68 26.33 -13.45
C ASP A 164 -7.90 24.81 -13.77
N GLY A 165 -8.02 23.98 -12.73
CA GLY A 165 -8.24 22.55 -12.87
C GLY A 165 -6.97 21.76 -13.23
N ASN A 166 -5.80 22.29 -12.91
CA ASN A 166 -4.51 21.63 -13.13
C ASN A 166 -3.89 21.17 -11.80
N TYR A 167 -2.88 20.33 -11.91
CA TYR A 167 -2.00 19.94 -10.80
C TYR A 167 -0.53 20.12 -11.19
N GLU A 168 0.31 20.37 -10.21
CA GLU A 168 1.75 20.56 -10.43
C GLU A 168 2.45 19.23 -10.63
N THR A 169 3.17 19.06 -11.75
CA THR A 169 3.93 17.85 -12.02
C THR A 169 5.31 17.91 -11.37
N ARG A 170 5.95 16.76 -11.16
CA ARG A 170 7.34 16.71 -10.68
C ARG A 170 8.34 17.38 -11.62
N SER A 171 8.06 17.37 -12.91
CA SER A 171 8.93 17.98 -13.93
C SER A 171 8.84 19.51 -13.97
N GLY A 172 8.00 20.10 -13.11
CA GLY A 172 7.64 21.51 -13.09
C GLY A 172 6.70 21.86 -14.23
N GLY A 173 5.61 22.50 -13.88
CA GLY A 173 4.58 22.95 -14.79
C GLY A 173 3.23 22.25 -14.59
N PRO A 174 2.15 23.00 -14.85
CA PRO A 174 0.80 22.53 -14.65
C PRO A 174 0.42 21.47 -15.70
N ARG A 175 -0.39 20.50 -15.28
CA ARG A 175 -1.00 19.48 -16.14
C ARG A 175 -2.48 19.33 -15.76
N PRO A 176 -3.41 19.16 -16.71
CA PRO A 176 -4.81 18.98 -16.42
C PRO A 176 -5.06 17.79 -15.48
N VAL A 177 -5.90 17.97 -14.46
CA VAL A 177 -6.31 16.89 -13.55
C VAL A 177 -6.99 15.74 -14.30
N ALA A 178 -7.68 16.03 -15.41
CA ALA A 178 -8.27 15.01 -16.28
C ALA A 178 -7.24 13.99 -16.78
N ASP A 179 -6.00 14.43 -17.06
CA ASP A 179 -4.91 13.54 -17.47
C ASP A 179 -4.47 12.62 -16.33
N LEU A 180 -4.41 13.12 -15.09
CA LEU A 180 -4.10 12.30 -13.92
C LEU A 180 -5.17 11.24 -13.67
N ILE A 181 -6.44 11.60 -13.85
CA ILE A 181 -7.58 10.66 -13.76
C ILE A 181 -7.41 9.57 -14.82
N ALA A 182 -7.15 9.93 -16.07
CA ALA A 182 -6.93 8.98 -17.16
C ALA A 182 -5.69 8.09 -16.92
N ASP A 183 -4.63 8.64 -16.34
CA ASP A 183 -3.43 7.87 -15.94
C ASP A 183 -3.79 6.82 -14.87
N CYS A 184 -4.60 7.18 -13.87
CA CYS A 184 -5.07 6.25 -12.84
C CYS A 184 -5.98 5.14 -13.41
N GLU A 185 -6.87 5.48 -14.34
CA GLU A 185 -7.72 4.49 -15.01
C GLU A 185 -6.90 3.51 -15.86
N ARG A 186 -5.87 4.00 -16.56
CA ARG A 186 -4.92 3.12 -17.26
C ARG A 186 -4.16 2.22 -16.30
N ALA A 187 -3.69 2.76 -15.18
CA ALA A 187 -3.00 2.01 -14.15
C ALA A 187 -3.78 0.80 -13.66
N LEU A 188 -5.08 0.98 -13.42
CA LEU A 188 -5.97 -0.12 -12.98
C LEU A 188 -6.19 -1.18 -14.08
N ARG A 189 -6.29 -0.77 -15.34
CA ARG A 189 -6.47 -1.71 -16.45
C ARG A 189 -5.20 -2.51 -16.75
N ASP A 190 -4.06 -1.83 -16.77
CA ASP A 190 -2.79 -2.39 -17.25
C ASP A 190 -2.00 -3.07 -16.13
N GLY A 191 -2.34 -2.81 -14.86
CA GLY A 191 -1.61 -3.32 -13.69
C GLY A 191 -0.20 -2.73 -13.54
N VAL A 192 0.16 -1.72 -14.34
CA VAL A 192 1.46 -1.06 -14.31
C VAL A 192 1.34 0.40 -14.75
N VAL A 193 2.16 1.25 -14.14
CA VAL A 193 2.30 2.68 -14.49
C VAL A 193 3.72 2.93 -14.96
N GLU A 194 3.83 3.70 -16.02
CA GLU A 194 5.08 4.27 -16.51
C GLU A 194 5.09 5.78 -16.22
N SER A 195 6.21 6.31 -15.84
CA SER A 195 6.39 7.75 -15.63
C SER A 195 7.76 8.19 -16.13
N VAL A 196 7.77 9.14 -17.05
CA VAL A 196 9.00 9.74 -17.60
C VAL A 196 9.00 11.21 -17.25
N GLY A 197 10.03 11.65 -16.55
CA GLY A 197 10.19 13.03 -16.10
C GLY A 197 11.60 13.57 -16.42
N LYS A 198 11.82 14.85 -16.16
CA LYS A 198 13.10 15.53 -16.46
C LYS A 198 14.29 14.96 -15.69
N GLU A 199 14.08 14.50 -14.45
CA GLU A 199 15.18 14.01 -13.60
C GLU A 199 15.26 12.50 -13.52
N SER A 200 14.13 11.83 -13.66
CA SER A 200 14.02 10.38 -13.50
C SER A 200 12.83 9.83 -14.26
N TRP A 201 12.93 8.54 -14.57
CA TRP A 201 11.84 7.74 -15.13
C TRP A 201 11.70 6.43 -14.34
N GLY A 202 10.63 5.72 -14.57
CA GLY A 202 10.43 4.44 -13.90
C GLY A 202 9.06 3.85 -14.13
N VAL A 203 8.87 2.69 -13.52
CA VAL A 203 7.65 1.90 -13.59
C VAL A 203 7.19 1.52 -12.18
N ALA A 204 5.91 1.23 -12.04
CA ALA A 204 5.34 0.79 -10.76
C ALA A 204 4.16 -0.16 -10.97
N SER A 205 4.02 -1.15 -10.09
CA SER A 205 2.94 -2.16 -10.13
C SER A 205 2.40 -2.43 -8.72
N PRO A 206 1.09 -2.73 -8.54
CA PRO A 206 0.46 -2.83 -7.23
C PRO A 206 0.78 -4.16 -6.55
N VAL A 207 1.16 -4.12 -5.29
CA VAL A 207 1.25 -5.30 -4.43
C VAL A 207 -0.08 -5.49 -3.71
N LEU A 208 -0.72 -6.61 -4.00
CA LEU A 208 -2.05 -6.94 -3.51
C LEU A 208 -2.01 -8.16 -2.58
N SER A 209 -2.82 -8.15 -1.54
CA SER A 209 -3.12 -9.31 -0.72
C SER A 209 -4.63 -9.46 -0.61
N ASN A 210 -5.19 -10.57 -1.05
CA ASN A 210 -6.65 -10.80 -1.10
C ASN A 210 -7.42 -9.64 -1.77
N GLY A 211 -6.86 -9.09 -2.86
CA GLY A 211 -7.44 -7.97 -3.59
C GLY A 211 -7.26 -6.59 -2.93
N ALA A 212 -6.73 -6.51 -1.72
CA ALA A 212 -6.44 -5.25 -1.06
C ALA A 212 -5.02 -4.77 -1.39
N LEU A 213 -4.88 -3.47 -1.70
CA LEU A 213 -3.56 -2.86 -1.93
C LEU A 213 -2.79 -2.79 -0.61
N ILE A 214 -1.61 -3.42 -0.55
CA ILE A 214 -0.68 -3.31 0.58
C ILE A 214 0.48 -2.36 0.29
N GLY A 215 0.74 -2.06 -0.96
CA GLY A 215 1.77 -1.12 -1.39
C GLY A 215 2.05 -1.24 -2.87
N VAL A 216 3.14 -0.66 -3.31
CA VAL A 216 3.55 -0.61 -4.72
C VAL A 216 5.03 -0.95 -4.83
N LEU A 217 5.36 -1.92 -5.68
CA LEU A 217 6.73 -2.15 -6.15
C LEU A 217 7.04 -1.19 -7.31
N SER A 218 8.21 -0.60 -7.31
CA SER A 218 8.61 0.31 -8.38
C SER A 218 10.12 0.27 -8.65
N VAL A 219 10.48 0.60 -9.88
CA VAL A 219 11.86 0.83 -10.30
C VAL A 219 11.98 2.28 -10.73
N SER A 220 13.07 2.95 -10.35
CA SER A 220 13.34 4.34 -10.70
C SER A 220 14.79 4.52 -11.16
N ALA A 221 14.95 5.09 -12.34
CA ALA A 221 16.25 5.35 -12.96
C ALA A 221 16.45 6.83 -13.26
N PRO A 222 17.70 7.34 -13.33
CA PRO A 222 18.01 8.69 -13.79
C PRO A 222 17.56 8.93 -15.22
N ALA A 223 17.12 10.17 -15.55
CA ALA A 223 16.59 10.52 -16.87
C ALA A 223 17.54 10.24 -18.04
N PHE A 224 18.85 10.45 -17.83
CA PHE A 224 19.86 10.24 -18.89
C PHE A 224 20.03 8.75 -19.30
N ARG A 225 19.49 7.81 -18.52
CA ARG A 225 19.48 6.37 -18.86
C ARG A 225 18.19 5.92 -19.53
N TYR A 226 17.29 6.86 -19.81
CA TYR A 226 16.03 6.54 -20.47
C TYR A 226 16.24 6.06 -21.90
N SER A 227 15.59 4.95 -22.24
CA SER A 227 15.24 4.59 -23.62
C SER A 227 13.90 3.85 -23.63
N PRO A 228 13.15 3.89 -24.74
CA PRO A 228 11.89 3.14 -24.87
C PRO A 228 12.06 1.63 -24.61
N GLU A 229 13.16 1.05 -25.05
CA GLU A 229 13.48 -0.38 -24.91
C GLU A 229 13.70 -0.73 -23.43
N ARG A 230 14.43 0.12 -22.69
CA ARG A 230 14.62 -0.08 -21.24
C ARG A 230 13.32 0.09 -20.48
N LEU A 231 12.50 1.07 -20.86
CA LEU A 231 11.18 1.26 -20.23
C LEU A 231 10.30 0.03 -20.43
N ALA A 232 10.24 -0.53 -21.64
CA ALA A 232 9.50 -1.74 -21.95
C ALA A 232 10.03 -2.95 -21.15
N ALA A 233 11.35 -3.12 -21.09
CA ALA A 233 11.97 -4.19 -20.30
C ALA A 233 11.65 -4.05 -18.79
N PHE A 234 11.69 -2.82 -18.24
CA PHE A 234 11.35 -2.59 -16.83
C PHE A 234 9.88 -2.86 -16.55
N ARG A 235 8.98 -2.52 -17.50
CA ARG A 235 7.56 -2.83 -17.43
C ARG A 235 7.33 -4.34 -17.27
N GLU A 236 7.95 -5.15 -18.13
CA GLU A 236 7.84 -6.61 -18.11
C GLU A 236 8.39 -7.20 -16.79
N VAL A 237 9.57 -6.77 -16.37
CA VAL A 237 10.19 -7.22 -15.12
C VAL A 237 9.33 -6.84 -13.91
N CYS A 238 8.81 -5.61 -13.88
CA CYS A 238 7.99 -5.15 -12.77
C CYS A 238 6.67 -5.92 -12.67
N LEU A 239 6.00 -6.18 -13.79
CA LEU A 239 4.79 -6.99 -13.85
C LEU A 239 5.04 -8.43 -13.41
N ASP A 240 6.08 -9.07 -13.93
CA ASP A 240 6.44 -10.46 -13.58
C ASP A 240 6.71 -10.61 -12.09
N VAL A 241 7.61 -9.79 -11.52
CA VAL A 241 7.96 -9.85 -10.11
C VAL A 241 6.75 -9.56 -9.22
N THR A 242 5.94 -8.56 -9.58
CA THR A 242 4.78 -8.20 -8.77
C THR A 242 3.69 -9.27 -8.82
N THR A 243 3.43 -9.86 -9.98
CA THR A 243 2.44 -10.94 -10.13
C THR A 243 2.81 -12.14 -9.26
N ARG A 244 4.05 -12.61 -9.34
CA ARG A 244 4.54 -13.72 -8.49
C ARG A 244 4.49 -13.38 -7.01
N THR A 245 4.82 -12.15 -6.64
CA THR A 245 4.73 -11.70 -5.25
C THR A 245 3.28 -11.73 -4.76
N ASN A 246 2.33 -11.25 -5.56
CA ASN A 246 0.90 -11.27 -5.24
C ASN A 246 0.37 -12.70 -5.07
N ASP A 247 0.78 -13.64 -5.94
CA ASP A 247 0.40 -15.06 -5.83
C ASP A 247 0.93 -15.69 -4.53
N MET A 248 2.19 -15.39 -4.16
CA MET A 248 2.75 -15.87 -2.90
C MET A 248 2.03 -15.26 -1.69
N LEU A 249 1.73 -13.97 -1.71
CA LEU A 249 0.98 -13.30 -0.64
C LEU A 249 -0.43 -13.86 -0.49
N ALA A 250 -1.11 -14.19 -1.59
CA ALA A 250 -2.42 -14.82 -1.56
C ALA A 250 -2.37 -16.21 -0.90
N ARG A 251 -1.34 -17.02 -1.18
CA ARG A 251 -1.11 -18.33 -0.53
C ARG A 251 -0.86 -18.19 0.97
N VAL A 252 -0.05 -17.22 1.39
CA VAL A 252 0.20 -16.94 2.81
C VAL A 252 -1.10 -16.55 3.51
N ALA A 253 -1.90 -15.68 2.90
CA ALA A 253 -3.18 -15.23 3.46
C ALA A 253 -4.23 -16.35 3.54
N SER A 254 -4.15 -17.36 2.67
CA SER A 254 -5.04 -18.55 2.67
C SER A 254 -4.58 -19.65 3.66
N GLY A 255 -3.50 -19.44 4.41
CA GLY A 255 -2.93 -20.46 5.28
C GLY A 255 -2.26 -21.64 4.54
N LEU A 256 -2.11 -21.58 3.21
CA LEU A 256 -1.54 -22.64 2.37
C LEU A 256 -0.01 -22.48 2.17
N GLY A 257 0.62 -21.56 2.87
CA GLY A 257 1.99 -21.12 2.60
C GLY A 257 2.97 -21.30 3.75
N SER A 258 3.09 -22.49 4.35
CA SER A 258 4.32 -22.85 5.07
C SER A 258 5.00 -23.98 4.28
N PRO A 259 6.17 -23.74 3.63
CA PRO A 259 6.96 -24.84 3.03
C PRO A 259 7.64 -25.74 4.08
N ASP A 260 7.51 -25.44 5.38
CA ASP A 260 8.10 -26.17 6.49
C ASP A 260 7.06 -26.54 7.57
N ALA A 261 5.94 -27.17 7.18
CA ALA A 261 5.23 -28.03 8.11
C ALA A 261 5.88 -29.40 8.05
N PRO A 262 6.52 -29.91 9.14
CA PRO A 262 6.96 -31.29 9.14
C PRO A 262 5.72 -32.18 8.98
N ASP A 263 5.78 -33.08 8.00
CA ASP A 263 4.80 -34.16 7.84
C ASP A 263 4.60 -34.81 9.19
N GLY A 264 3.35 -34.76 9.67
CA GLY A 264 2.96 -35.42 10.90
C GLY A 264 3.21 -36.90 10.80
N ASP A 265 4.35 -37.32 11.34
CA ASP A 265 4.71 -38.72 11.41
C ASP A 265 3.77 -39.42 12.39
N SER A 266 3.05 -40.36 11.81
CA SER A 266 2.16 -41.28 12.45
C SER A 266 2.88 -42.01 13.59
N LEU A 267 2.62 -41.67 14.82
CA LEU A 267 2.86 -42.54 15.97
C LEU A 267 1.61 -43.41 16.17
N THR A 268 1.50 -44.46 15.39
CA THR A 268 0.69 -45.63 15.74
C THR A 268 1.47 -46.49 16.71
N ALA A 269 0.90 -46.69 17.83
CA ALA A 269 0.90 -47.73 18.83
C ALA A 269 1.86 -48.94 18.61
N SER A 270 2.60 -49.28 19.63
CA SER A 270 2.70 -50.63 20.21
C SER A 270 3.02 -50.52 21.65
#